data_935e57792eaf6b08d265bf05e7d0af22
#
_entry.id   935e57792eaf6b08d265bf05e7d0af22
#
_cell.length_a   1.000
_cell.length_b   1.000
_cell.length_c   1.000
_cell.angle_alpha   90.00
_cell.angle_beta   90.00
_cell.angle_gamma   90.00
#
_symmetry.space_group_name_H-M   'P 1'
#
loop_
_entity.id
_entity.type
_entity.pdbx_description
1 polymer ?
#
loop_
_entity_poly.entity_id
_entity_poly.type
_entity_poly.pdbx_seq_one_letter_code
_entity_poly.pdbx_strand_id
1 'polypeptide(L)'
;MCVTSPPYYGLRDYGGEDDQIGMEESPEKYVDQLVEVFRNVREVLTDDGTLWLNIGDSYYNYRSDGNYPKQTVSKTRQDLPTKTPVRGNKLEGYKSKDLIGIPWLLAFALRKDGWYLRQDIIWNKPNPMPESVKDRCTKSHEYIFLLSKRKNYYYYNE
;
A
#
# COMPACT_ATOMS: atom_id res chain seq x y z
N MET A 1 21.08 2.70 -0.25
CA MET A 1 19.89 1.99 -0.75
C MET A 1 18.90 1.78 0.39
N CYS A 2 17.61 1.97 0.14
CA CYS A 2 16.52 1.62 1.05
C CYS A 2 15.64 0.56 0.37
N VAL A 3 15.32 -0.53 1.07
CA VAL A 3 14.38 -1.57 0.62
C VAL A 3 13.31 -1.69 1.69
N THR A 4 12.05 -1.49 1.32
CA THR A 4 10.98 -1.42 2.31
C THR A 4 9.62 -1.84 1.76
N SER A 5 8.74 -2.23 2.70
CA SER A 5 7.32 -2.48 2.47
C SER A 5 6.54 -1.76 3.58
N PRO A 6 5.94 -0.60 3.31
CA PRO A 6 5.16 0.13 4.32
C PRO A 6 3.89 -0.64 4.70
N PRO A 7 3.22 -0.29 5.80
CA PRO A 7 1.90 -0.83 6.12
C PRO A 7 0.93 -0.61 4.96
N TYR A 8 0.23 -1.66 4.52
CA TYR A 8 -0.70 -1.57 3.39
C TYR A 8 -2.02 -0.93 3.82
N TYR A 9 -2.57 -0.12 2.94
CA TYR A 9 -3.84 0.60 3.16
C TYR A 9 -5.00 -0.35 3.51
N GLY A 10 -5.62 -0.11 4.65
CA GLY A 10 -6.80 -0.83 5.12
C GLY A 10 -6.58 -2.34 5.39
N LEU A 11 -5.32 -2.80 5.49
CA LEU A 11 -5.04 -4.24 5.63
C LEU A 11 -5.02 -4.70 7.07
N ARG A 12 -4.34 -3.99 7.95
CA ARG A 12 -4.13 -4.40 9.35
C ARG A 12 -4.27 -3.22 10.29
N ASP A 13 -5.03 -3.43 11.36
CA ASP A 13 -4.99 -2.60 12.55
C ASP A 13 -4.00 -3.25 13.54
N TYR A 14 -2.96 -2.51 13.88
CA TYR A 14 -1.94 -2.94 14.85
C TYR A 14 -2.28 -2.53 16.28
N GLY A 15 -3.47 -1.90 16.49
CA GLY A 15 -3.90 -1.42 17.80
C GLY A 15 -3.11 -0.19 18.29
N GLY A 16 -2.54 0.58 17.37
CA GLY A 16 -1.88 1.86 17.64
C GLY A 16 -2.87 2.98 17.94
N GLU A 17 -2.32 4.16 18.26
CA GLU A 17 -3.08 5.40 18.36
C GLU A 17 -3.57 5.87 16.98
N ASP A 18 -4.29 6.99 16.92
CA ASP A 18 -4.98 7.47 15.71
C ASP A 18 -4.03 7.85 14.54
N ASP A 19 -2.72 7.83 14.75
CA ASP A 19 -1.66 8.17 13.79
C ASP A 19 -1.05 6.94 13.06
N GLN A 20 -1.63 5.77 13.21
CA GLN A 20 -1.14 4.55 12.54
C GLN A 20 -1.27 4.65 11.01
N ILE A 21 -0.13 4.54 10.30
CA ILE A 21 -0.11 4.47 8.83
C ILE A 21 -0.84 3.23 8.33
N GLY A 22 -1.67 3.41 7.30
CA GLY A 22 -2.50 2.37 6.68
C GLY A 22 -3.94 2.37 7.15
N MET A 23 -4.32 3.28 8.07
CA MET A 23 -5.68 3.41 8.61
C MET A 23 -6.33 4.76 8.28
N GLU A 24 -5.77 5.50 7.35
CA GLU A 24 -6.25 6.81 6.91
C GLU A 24 -7.65 6.69 6.31
N GLU A 25 -8.42 7.77 6.40
CA GLU A 25 -9.82 7.81 5.96
C GLU A 25 -10.00 7.68 4.44
N SER A 26 -8.93 7.99 3.66
CA SER A 26 -8.95 7.85 2.21
C SER A 26 -7.60 7.39 1.65
N PRO A 27 -7.59 6.75 0.46
CA PRO A 27 -6.35 6.38 -0.23
C PRO A 27 -5.42 7.55 -0.50
N GLU A 28 -5.98 8.73 -0.78
CA GLU A 28 -5.22 9.95 -1.05
C GLU A 28 -4.45 10.40 0.19
N LYS A 29 -5.09 10.43 1.37
CA LYS A 29 -4.43 10.78 2.63
C LYS A 29 -3.33 9.78 2.99
N TYR A 30 -3.57 8.50 2.78
CA TYR A 30 -2.55 7.48 2.94
C TYR A 30 -1.34 7.72 2.03
N VAL A 31 -1.58 8.03 0.76
CA VAL A 31 -0.51 8.33 -0.20
C VAL A 31 0.26 9.58 0.22
N ASP A 32 -0.42 10.65 0.62
CA ASP A 32 0.21 11.89 1.06
C ASP A 32 1.11 11.66 2.29
N GLN A 33 0.63 10.89 3.26
CA GLN A 33 1.43 10.53 4.44
C GLN A 33 2.67 9.71 4.07
N LEU A 34 2.56 8.75 3.17
CA LEU A 34 3.72 7.99 2.69
C LEU A 34 4.69 8.85 1.90
N VAL A 35 4.21 9.83 1.13
CA VAL A 35 5.12 10.79 0.44
C VAL A 35 5.96 11.55 1.45
N GLU A 36 5.40 12.00 2.57
CA GLU A 36 6.18 12.66 3.64
C GLU A 36 7.24 11.74 4.25
N VAL A 37 6.87 10.47 4.53
CA VAL A 37 7.85 9.48 5.01
C VAL A 37 8.99 9.31 4.01
N PHE A 38 8.68 9.18 2.72
CA PHE A 38 9.70 8.96 1.70
C PHE A 38 10.50 10.20 1.33
N ARG A 39 10.04 11.42 1.64
CA ARG A 39 10.88 12.64 1.63
C ARG A 39 12.02 12.50 2.64
N ASN A 40 11.71 12.10 3.87
CA ASN A 40 12.74 11.89 4.90
C ASN A 40 13.74 10.79 4.48
N VAL A 41 13.26 9.70 3.87
CA VAL A 41 14.14 8.68 3.31
C VAL A 41 15.04 9.26 2.22
N ARG A 42 14.49 10.11 1.33
CA ARG A 42 15.26 10.76 0.27
C ARG A 42 16.35 11.67 0.80
N GLU A 43 16.10 12.38 1.89
CA GLU A 43 17.08 13.26 2.52
C GLU A 43 18.30 12.50 3.03
N VAL A 44 18.10 11.36 3.68
CA VAL A 44 19.19 10.56 4.28
C VAL A 44 19.92 9.66 3.28
N LEU A 45 19.33 9.40 2.10
CA LEU A 45 20.00 8.64 1.05
C LEU A 45 21.14 9.43 0.42
N THR A 46 22.20 8.73 0.02
CA THR A 46 23.25 9.28 -0.85
C THR A 46 22.67 9.79 -2.17
N ASP A 47 23.39 10.65 -2.89
CA ASP A 47 22.92 11.25 -4.13
C ASP A 47 22.66 10.23 -5.25
N ASP A 48 23.38 9.13 -5.25
CA ASP A 48 23.21 7.97 -6.13
C ASP A 48 22.29 6.87 -5.54
N GLY A 49 21.63 7.19 -4.42
CA GLY A 49 20.83 6.25 -3.66
C GLY A 49 19.53 5.84 -4.35
N THR A 50 19.10 4.61 -4.06
CA THR A 50 17.87 4.00 -4.60
C THR A 50 16.92 3.60 -3.51
N LEU A 51 15.61 3.65 -3.82
CA LEU A 51 14.52 3.14 -3.03
C LEU A 51 13.85 1.99 -3.79
N TRP A 52 13.74 0.82 -3.14
CA TRP A 52 13.03 -0.35 -3.63
C TRP A 52 11.78 -0.52 -2.77
N LEU A 53 10.65 -0.18 -3.34
CA LEU A 53 9.39 -0.07 -2.63
C LEU A 53 8.45 -1.21 -3.03
N ASN A 54 8.24 -2.17 -2.13
CA ASN A 54 7.21 -3.19 -2.30
C ASN A 54 5.90 -2.69 -1.73
N ILE A 55 4.83 -2.78 -2.50
CA ILE A 55 3.50 -2.37 -2.06
C ILE A 55 2.40 -3.19 -2.74
N GLY A 56 1.44 -3.61 -1.92
CA GLY A 56 0.24 -4.29 -2.37
C GLY A 56 -0.93 -3.35 -2.61
N ASP A 57 -1.87 -3.82 -3.39
CA ASP A 57 -3.11 -3.11 -3.69
C ASP A 57 -4.31 -3.77 -3.02
N SER A 58 -5.40 -3.04 -2.84
CA SER A 58 -6.62 -3.52 -2.25
C SER A 58 -7.84 -3.14 -3.10
N TYR A 59 -8.96 -3.85 -2.85
CA TYR A 59 -10.23 -3.55 -3.51
C TYR A 59 -11.12 -2.73 -2.58
N TYR A 60 -11.78 -1.73 -3.15
CA TYR A 60 -12.76 -0.95 -2.43
C TYR A 60 -14.01 -1.79 -2.18
N ASN A 61 -14.40 -1.94 -0.92
CA ASN A 61 -15.55 -2.71 -0.51
C ASN A 61 -16.47 -1.87 0.38
N TYR A 62 -17.32 -1.07 -0.25
CA TYR A 62 -18.37 -0.35 0.43
C TYR A 62 -19.66 -1.16 0.45
N ARG A 63 -20.27 -1.29 1.62
CA ARG A 63 -21.60 -1.87 1.80
C ARG A 63 -22.49 -0.88 2.52
N SER A 64 -23.55 -0.44 1.87
CA SER A 64 -24.51 0.54 2.41
C SER A 64 -25.36 -0.02 3.56
N ASP A 65 -25.40 -1.34 3.74
CA ASP A 65 -26.18 -2.04 4.75
C ASP A 65 -25.48 -2.21 6.10
N GLY A 66 -24.26 -1.70 6.24
CA GLY A 66 -23.45 -1.83 7.45
C GLY A 66 -23.05 -3.27 7.80
N ASN A 67 -23.38 -4.23 6.92
CA ASN A 67 -23.15 -5.65 7.17
C ASN A 67 -21.76 -6.07 6.70
N TYR A 68 -20.72 -5.55 7.38
CA TYR A 68 -19.34 -5.96 7.12
C TYR A 68 -19.11 -7.37 7.65
N PRO A 69 -18.54 -8.28 6.86
CA PRO A 69 -18.10 -9.55 7.40
C PRO A 69 -17.12 -9.24 8.52
N LYS A 70 -17.47 -9.63 9.75
CA LYS A 70 -16.51 -9.62 10.87
C LYS A 70 -15.30 -10.39 10.37
N GLN A 71 -14.16 -9.73 10.23
CA GLN A 71 -12.92 -10.46 9.96
C GLN A 71 -12.80 -11.50 11.07
N THR A 72 -12.63 -12.75 10.69
CA THR A 72 -12.34 -13.81 11.64
C THR A 72 -10.93 -13.56 12.14
N VAL A 73 -10.82 -12.68 13.11
CA VAL A 73 -9.60 -12.52 13.88
C VAL A 73 -9.38 -13.85 14.55
N SER A 74 -8.26 -14.49 14.29
CA SER A 74 -7.84 -15.70 14.98
C SER A 74 -8.08 -15.50 16.48
N LYS A 75 -8.78 -16.44 17.12
CA LYS A 75 -9.31 -16.36 18.49
C LYS A 75 -8.28 -16.12 19.61
N THR A 76 -7.05 -15.75 19.28
CA THR A 76 -5.91 -15.60 20.20
C THR A 76 -5.70 -14.18 20.73
N ARG A 77 -6.53 -13.19 20.31
CA ARG A 77 -6.47 -11.82 20.84
C ARG A 77 -7.88 -11.31 21.15
N GLN A 78 -8.42 -11.72 22.28
CA GLN A 78 -9.78 -11.40 22.72
C GLN A 78 -9.97 -9.99 23.30
N ASP A 79 -8.91 -9.21 23.51
CA ASP A 79 -8.97 -7.99 24.35
C ASP A 79 -8.56 -6.68 23.66
N LEU A 80 -8.35 -6.65 22.34
CA LEU A 80 -8.09 -5.41 21.63
C LEU A 80 -9.37 -4.86 21.00
N PRO A 81 -9.70 -3.55 21.21
CA PRO A 81 -10.79 -2.91 20.52
C PRO A 81 -10.51 -2.98 19.02
N THR A 82 -11.26 -3.82 18.32
CA THR A 82 -11.20 -3.89 16.86
C THR A 82 -11.78 -2.61 16.28
N LYS A 83 -10.96 -1.58 16.10
CA LYS A 83 -11.29 -0.52 15.13
C LYS A 83 -11.46 -1.24 13.79
N THR A 84 -12.66 -1.19 13.24
CA THR A 84 -12.95 -1.78 11.93
C THR A 84 -12.06 -1.05 10.93
N PRO A 85 -11.28 -1.77 10.09
CA PRO A 85 -10.50 -1.11 9.05
C PRO A 85 -11.42 -0.19 8.23
N VAL A 86 -10.89 0.92 7.76
CA VAL A 86 -11.55 2.01 7.01
C VAL A 86 -12.36 1.55 5.78
N ARG A 87 -12.45 0.24 5.54
CA ARG A 87 -13.20 -0.42 4.46
C ARG A 87 -14.70 -0.10 4.39
N GLY A 88 -15.23 0.65 5.37
CA GLY A 88 -16.66 0.98 5.48
C GLY A 88 -17.04 2.40 5.09
N ASN A 89 -16.11 3.30 4.91
CA ASN A 89 -16.41 4.67 4.56
C ASN A 89 -16.77 4.79 3.06
N LYS A 90 -17.77 5.62 2.75
CA LYS A 90 -18.05 5.97 1.36
C LYS A 90 -16.93 6.87 0.87
N LEU A 91 -16.11 6.34 -0.04
CA LEU A 91 -15.07 7.11 -0.72
C LEU A 91 -15.65 7.73 -2.00
N GLU A 92 -15.47 9.02 -2.18
CA GLU A 92 -15.87 9.72 -3.39
C GLU A 92 -14.97 9.26 -4.56
N GLY A 93 -15.61 9.01 -5.72
CA GLY A 93 -14.89 8.56 -6.91
C GLY A 93 -14.66 7.04 -7.00
N TYR A 94 -14.90 6.27 -5.93
CA TYR A 94 -14.73 4.81 -5.92
C TYR A 94 -16.08 4.07 -5.93
N LYS A 95 -16.16 3.00 -6.68
CA LYS A 95 -17.32 2.09 -6.74
C LYS A 95 -16.98 0.78 -6.05
N SER A 96 -17.95 0.16 -5.39
CA SER A 96 -17.76 -1.15 -4.78
C SER A 96 -17.17 -2.13 -5.79
N LYS A 97 -16.12 -2.86 -5.38
CA LYS A 97 -15.29 -3.79 -6.15
C LYS A 97 -14.21 -3.14 -7.05
N ASP A 98 -14.11 -1.81 -7.11
CA ASP A 98 -12.98 -1.19 -7.81
C ASP A 98 -11.65 -1.61 -7.16
N LEU A 99 -10.64 -1.86 -7.98
CA LEU A 99 -9.25 -1.90 -7.53
C LEU A 99 -8.83 -0.46 -7.22
N ILE A 100 -8.32 -0.20 -6.03
CA ILE A 100 -8.00 1.17 -5.60
C ILE A 100 -6.82 1.74 -6.39
N GLY A 101 -5.82 0.92 -6.72
CA GLY A 101 -4.65 1.35 -7.47
C GLY A 101 -3.55 1.97 -6.61
N ILE A 102 -3.53 1.67 -5.32
CA ILE A 102 -2.56 2.21 -4.35
C ILE A 102 -1.11 2.19 -4.87
N PRO A 103 -0.58 1.08 -5.43
CA PRO A 103 0.81 1.05 -5.88
C PRO A 103 1.12 2.15 -6.89
N TRP A 104 0.25 2.34 -7.86
CA TRP A 104 0.45 3.33 -8.92
C TRP A 104 0.18 4.76 -8.46
N LEU A 105 -0.83 4.97 -7.59
CA LEU A 105 -1.07 6.27 -6.95
C LEU A 105 0.18 6.73 -6.19
N LEU A 106 0.77 5.86 -5.39
CA LEU A 106 1.99 6.18 -4.64
C LEU A 106 3.19 6.38 -5.55
N ALA A 107 3.40 5.52 -6.54
CA ALA A 107 4.51 5.66 -7.48
C ALA A 107 4.47 6.99 -8.24
N PHE A 108 3.28 7.43 -8.68
CA PHE A 108 3.12 8.71 -9.37
C PHE A 108 3.23 9.90 -8.43
N ALA A 109 2.75 9.78 -7.19
CA ALA A 109 2.91 10.83 -6.17
C ALA A 109 4.40 11.04 -5.82
N LEU A 110 5.15 9.97 -5.59
CA LEU A 110 6.59 10.03 -5.34
C LEU A 110 7.34 10.62 -6.53
N ARG A 111 6.98 10.25 -7.76
CA ARG A 111 7.55 10.85 -8.98
C ARG A 111 7.27 12.36 -9.03
N LYS A 112 6.06 12.79 -8.70
CA LYS A 112 5.69 14.21 -8.63
C LYS A 112 6.45 14.94 -7.53
N ASP A 113 6.75 14.26 -6.42
CA ASP A 113 7.54 14.76 -5.29
C ASP A 113 9.06 14.83 -5.57
N GLY A 114 9.50 14.46 -6.77
CA GLY A 114 10.89 14.61 -7.23
C GLY A 114 11.73 13.34 -7.21
N TRP A 115 11.16 12.18 -6.92
CA TRP A 115 11.81 10.91 -7.19
C TRP A 115 11.83 10.59 -8.68
N TYR A 116 12.86 9.88 -9.14
CA TYR A 116 12.88 9.29 -10.47
C TYR A 116 12.28 7.88 -10.38
N LEU A 117 11.08 7.69 -10.90
CA LEU A 117 10.49 6.35 -11.06
C LEU A 117 11.19 5.65 -12.24
N ARG A 118 11.98 4.61 -11.92
CA ARG A 118 12.89 3.97 -12.88
C ARG A 118 12.29 2.71 -13.47
N GLN A 119 11.61 1.90 -12.64
CA GLN A 119 11.09 0.62 -13.08
C GLN A 119 9.98 0.15 -12.15
N ASP A 120 9.00 -0.56 -12.71
CA ASP A 120 8.10 -1.46 -12.02
C ASP A 120 8.56 -2.91 -12.20
N ILE A 121 8.51 -3.67 -11.14
CA ILE A 121 8.91 -5.07 -11.10
C ILE A 121 7.73 -5.86 -10.58
N ILE A 122 7.37 -6.92 -11.26
CA ILE A 122 6.33 -7.85 -10.82
C ILE A 122 6.93 -8.89 -9.91
N TRP A 123 6.56 -8.83 -8.64
CA TRP A 123 6.86 -9.91 -7.72
C TRP A 123 5.79 -10.99 -7.81
N ASN A 124 6.03 -11.99 -8.63
CA ASN A 124 5.12 -13.12 -8.80
C ASN A 124 5.11 -14.01 -7.55
N LYS A 125 3.92 -14.35 -7.09
CA LYS A 125 3.69 -15.29 -5.97
C LYS A 125 3.21 -16.63 -6.53
N PRO A 126 4.04 -17.66 -6.56
CA PRO A 126 3.68 -18.97 -7.14
C PRO A 126 2.54 -19.65 -6.36
N ASN A 127 2.41 -19.35 -5.06
CA ASN A 127 1.35 -19.86 -4.19
C ASN A 127 0.55 -18.68 -3.58
N PRO A 128 -0.28 -17.97 -4.37
CA PRO A 128 -1.08 -16.87 -3.84
C PRO A 128 -2.14 -17.38 -2.88
N MET A 129 -2.54 -16.54 -1.93
CA MET A 129 -3.66 -16.85 -1.06
C MET A 129 -4.93 -17.08 -1.88
N PRO A 130 -5.69 -18.19 -1.65
CA PRO A 130 -6.94 -18.40 -2.33
C PRO A 130 -7.94 -17.27 -2.08
N GLU A 131 -8.61 -16.82 -3.12
CA GLU A 131 -9.66 -15.81 -3.03
C GLU A 131 -11.02 -16.43 -3.39
N SER A 132 -12.05 -16.17 -2.58
CA SER A 132 -13.40 -16.68 -2.80
C SER A 132 -14.19 -15.92 -3.87
N VAL A 133 -13.54 -15.02 -4.60
CA VAL A 133 -14.18 -14.21 -5.65
C VAL A 133 -14.37 -15.01 -6.93
N LYS A 134 -15.47 -14.71 -7.65
CA LYS A 134 -15.87 -15.42 -8.88
C LYS A 134 -15.89 -14.51 -10.12
N ASP A 135 -15.66 -13.22 -9.94
CA ASP A 135 -15.83 -12.19 -10.97
C ASP A 135 -14.49 -11.55 -11.41
N ARG A 136 -13.37 -12.09 -10.96
CA ARG A 136 -12.02 -11.72 -11.37
C ARG A 136 -11.02 -12.85 -11.10
N CYS A 137 -9.87 -12.76 -11.71
CA CYS A 137 -8.75 -13.68 -11.43
C CYS A 137 -8.19 -13.49 -10.01
N THR A 138 -7.67 -14.55 -9.43
CA THR A 138 -6.90 -14.48 -8.19
C THR A 138 -5.65 -13.63 -8.40
N LYS A 139 -5.41 -12.67 -7.50
CA LYS A 139 -4.22 -11.83 -7.56
C LYS A 139 -2.99 -12.61 -7.12
N SER A 140 -2.02 -12.79 -8.02
CA SER A 140 -0.82 -13.59 -7.78
C SER A 140 0.47 -12.76 -7.82
N HIS A 141 0.40 -11.44 -7.73
CA HIS A 141 1.58 -10.58 -7.73
C HIS A 141 1.42 -9.36 -6.84
N GLU A 142 2.55 -8.77 -6.50
CA GLU A 142 2.70 -7.42 -5.95
C GLU A 142 3.67 -6.61 -6.80
N TYR A 143 3.69 -5.30 -6.60
CA TYR A 143 4.62 -4.43 -7.30
C TYR A 143 5.83 -4.12 -6.42
N ILE A 144 7.02 -4.12 -7.03
CA ILE A 144 8.20 -3.50 -6.46
C ILE A 144 8.59 -2.36 -7.40
N PHE A 145 8.60 -1.13 -6.89
CA PHE A 145 9.06 0.03 -7.65
C PHE A 145 10.50 0.33 -7.32
N LEU A 146 11.31 0.49 -8.37
CA LEU A 146 12.63 1.07 -8.27
C LEU A 146 12.52 2.58 -8.48
N LEU A 147 12.90 3.34 -7.45
CA LEU A 147 13.01 4.78 -7.51
C LEU A 147 14.44 5.21 -7.18
N SER A 148 14.88 6.30 -7.76
CA SER A 148 16.20 6.87 -7.47
C SER A 148 16.10 8.34 -7.06
N LYS A 149 17.06 8.80 -6.25
CA LYS A 149 17.13 10.18 -5.80
C LYS A 149 17.46 11.14 -6.95
N ARG A 150 18.33 10.72 -7.86
CA ARG A 150 18.77 11.48 -9.04
C ARG A 150 18.69 10.66 -10.32
N LYS A 151 18.78 11.29 -11.48
CA LYS A 151 18.78 10.61 -12.78
C LYS A 151 19.93 9.60 -12.93
N ASN A 152 21.09 9.93 -12.37
CA ASN A 152 22.25 9.04 -12.31
C ASN A 152 22.30 8.42 -10.92
N TYR A 153 22.27 7.10 -10.84
CA TYR A 153 22.27 6.34 -9.61
C TYR A 153 23.16 5.11 -9.75
N TYR A 154 23.62 4.61 -8.60
CA TYR A 154 24.41 3.39 -8.60
C TYR A 154 23.54 2.17 -8.88
N TYR A 155 23.89 1.46 -9.93
CA TYR A 155 23.28 0.17 -10.29
C TYR A 155 24.38 -0.78 -10.74
N TYR A 156 24.57 -1.86 -9.99
CA TYR A 156 25.54 -2.89 -10.31
C TYR A 156 24.81 -4.02 -11.02
N ASN A 157 25.19 -4.27 -12.25
CA ASN A 157 24.60 -5.30 -13.10
C ASN A 157 25.73 -6.26 -13.52
N GLU A 158 25.89 -7.34 -12.72
CA GLU A 158 26.71 -8.49 -13.12
C GLU A 158 25.89 -9.53 -13.82
#